data_84299e0462d86d277e4da612db6071fc
#
_entry.id   84299e0462d86d277e4da612db6071fc
#
_cell.length_a   1.000
_cell.length_b   1.000
_cell.length_c   1.000
_cell.angle_alpha   90.00
_cell.angle_beta   90.00
_cell.angle_gamma   90.00
#
_symmetry.space_group_name_H-M   'P 1'
#
loop_
_entity.id
_entity.type
_entity.pdbx_description
1 polymer ?
#
loop_
_entity_poly.entity_id
_entity_poly.type
_entity_poly.pdbx_seq_one_letter_code
_entity_poly.pdbx_strand_id
1 'polypeptide(L)'
;MTLSLTNVLETPPTDGWPDEALPLRVELPPAEPFPMDALPAVMADYGHVIQRCSQAPDALVGNSLLGAASLAVQPYVNVQLPHGAIVPTSLYVISVAESGERKSAVDRLALHPHAMFEKSKSGEQREAIEERKRLPKAEMEKTEVPREAVFLASDPTVEGLCKLLYNGLPSIGVFSAEGGRFLGGYGMSDDASLRTAAGLSLFWDGAPVDRVRAGDGASKLYGRRVALHLMAQPRAALQWLQNPILKDQGLFSRCLIAYPQSTAGTRLFRPERADETPAAANYVARMAELLAGPWPIDEFHELKPRTLRIVDEARELWIDQHNQIEQAIAGELREVRGLASKAAEYLARIAAVLTLMNDPAATLVTVDAMKSATILMEFYLGEALRLSNVQPKHEQADLAMMLWTWLAQRGKRYVTLPEMAQFGPAKLRKAQTLRMLMNVLSEHYLVRPVPDGMVEYNGKKRREAWEVRL
;
A
#
# COMPACT_ATOMS: atom_id res chain seq x y z
N MET A 1 -29.30 -46.51 4.07
CA MET A 1 -28.71 -45.26 4.67
C MET A 1 -28.84 -45.40 6.18
N THR A 2 -27.79 -45.82 6.86
CA THR A 2 -27.79 -45.95 8.33
C THR A 2 -27.55 -44.56 8.89
N LEU A 3 -28.56 -43.99 9.54
CA LEU A 3 -28.46 -42.75 10.29
C LEU A 3 -27.43 -42.94 11.43
N SER A 4 -26.30 -42.27 11.35
CA SER A 4 -25.32 -42.29 12.44
C SER A 4 -25.85 -41.45 13.60
N LEU A 5 -26.19 -42.16 14.70
CA LEU A 5 -26.73 -41.50 15.92
C LEU A 5 -25.58 -41.08 16.85
N THR A 6 -25.56 -39.83 17.22
CA THR A 6 -24.74 -39.32 18.31
C THR A 6 -25.60 -39.26 19.56
N ASN A 7 -25.30 -40.10 20.56
CA ASN A 7 -26.02 -40.16 21.84
C ASN A 7 -25.19 -39.55 22.97
N VAL A 8 -25.84 -38.82 23.85
CA VAL A 8 -25.25 -38.30 25.09
C VAL A 8 -25.57 -39.25 26.22
N LEU A 9 -24.54 -39.74 26.89
CA LEU A 9 -24.67 -40.77 27.95
C LEU A 9 -24.76 -40.20 29.38
N GLU A 10 -24.33 -38.94 29.58
CA GLU A 10 -24.32 -38.24 30.84
C GLU A 10 -24.79 -36.81 30.74
N THR A 11 -25.29 -36.22 31.83
CA THR A 11 -25.69 -34.82 31.88
C THR A 11 -24.44 -33.94 31.78
N PRO A 12 -24.39 -32.91 30.90
CA PRO A 12 -23.23 -32.06 30.76
C PRO A 12 -22.98 -31.25 32.06
N PRO A 13 -21.73 -30.82 32.30
CA PRO A 13 -21.44 -29.91 33.38
C PRO A 13 -22.29 -28.63 33.27
N THR A 14 -22.83 -28.19 34.42
CA THR A 14 -23.75 -27.05 34.53
C THR A 14 -23.04 -25.69 34.46
N ASP A 15 -21.71 -25.64 34.29
CA ASP A 15 -20.98 -24.40 34.14
C ASP A 15 -21.35 -23.73 32.81
N GLY A 16 -21.89 -22.51 32.89
CA GLY A 16 -22.32 -21.71 31.74
C GLY A 16 -21.19 -21.45 30.73
N TRP A 17 -21.57 -21.14 29.52
CA TRP A 17 -20.63 -20.53 28.58
C TRP A 17 -20.19 -19.15 29.08
N PRO A 18 -18.97 -18.69 28.78
CA PRO A 18 -18.64 -17.27 28.93
C PRO A 18 -19.72 -16.40 28.27
N ASP A 19 -19.96 -15.21 28.81
CA ASP A 19 -21.11 -14.39 28.43
C ASP A 19 -21.15 -14.10 26.90
N GLU A 20 -19.99 -13.99 26.24
CA GLU A 20 -19.90 -13.78 24.79
C GLU A 20 -18.88 -14.70 24.13
N ALA A 21 -19.20 -15.14 22.90
CA ALA A 21 -18.23 -15.81 22.02
C ALA A 21 -17.30 -14.76 21.41
N LEU A 22 -16.01 -15.05 21.40
CA LEU A 22 -15.04 -14.19 20.73
C LEU A 22 -15.13 -14.38 19.22
N PRO A 23 -15.14 -13.31 18.42
CA PRO A 23 -15.19 -13.43 16.96
C PRO A 23 -13.92 -14.10 16.43
N LEU A 24 -14.07 -15.07 15.52
CA LEU A 24 -12.95 -15.73 14.83
C LEU A 24 -12.21 -14.76 13.88
N ARG A 25 -12.88 -13.72 13.49
CA ARG A 25 -12.32 -12.60 12.72
C ARG A 25 -12.72 -11.31 13.38
N VAL A 26 -11.75 -10.46 13.64
CA VAL A 26 -12.02 -9.06 13.94
C VAL A 26 -12.30 -8.39 12.60
N GLU A 27 -13.54 -7.98 12.38
CA GLU A 27 -13.86 -7.14 11.22
C GLU A 27 -13.16 -5.80 11.37
N LEU A 28 -12.56 -5.35 10.26
CA LEU A 28 -12.01 -4.01 10.22
C LEU A 28 -13.14 -2.99 10.44
N PRO A 29 -12.93 -1.99 11.30
CA PRO A 29 -13.83 -0.84 11.35
C PRO A 29 -14.04 -0.27 9.94
N PRO A 30 -15.19 0.35 9.65
CA PRO A 30 -15.40 1.05 8.38
C PRO A 30 -14.24 2.00 8.09
N ALA A 31 -13.84 2.08 6.80
CA ALA A 31 -12.84 3.05 6.39
C ALA A 31 -13.45 4.45 6.38
N GLU A 32 -12.69 5.43 6.84
CA GLU A 32 -13.06 6.83 6.66
C GLU A 32 -12.96 7.21 5.18
N PRO A 33 -13.82 8.11 4.69
CA PRO A 33 -13.70 8.64 3.34
C PRO A 33 -12.38 9.36 3.13
N PHE A 34 -11.78 9.19 1.94
CA PHE A 34 -10.59 9.95 1.59
C PHE A 34 -10.93 11.44 1.46
N PRO A 35 -10.19 12.35 2.10
CA PRO A 35 -10.49 13.78 2.09
C PRO A 35 -10.11 14.42 0.75
N MET A 36 -10.88 14.13 -0.31
CA MET A 36 -10.60 14.57 -1.69
C MET A 36 -10.48 16.09 -1.79
N ASP A 37 -11.29 16.83 -1.04
CA ASP A 37 -11.30 18.29 -1.03
C ASP A 37 -10.08 18.91 -0.34
N ALA A 38 -9.27 18.12 0.35
CA ALA A 38 -7.96 18.56 0.84
C ALA A 38 -6.89 18.61 -0.26
N LEU A 39 -7.16 18.01 -1.43
CA LEU A 39 -6.27 18.18 -2.58
C LEU A 39 -6.48 19.56 -3.23
N PRO A 40 -5.47 20.11 -3.94
CA PRO A 40 -5.66 21.29 -4.78
C PRO A 40 -6.85 21.14 -5.74
N ALA A 41 -7.57 22.23 -6.01
CA ALA A 41 -8.78 22.20 -6.81
C ALA A 41 -8.60 21.46 -8.16
N VAL A 42 -7.45 21.66 -8.83
CA VAL A 42 -7.13 20.98 -10.09
C VAL A 42 -7.06 19.45 -9.95
N MET A 43 -6.72 18.96 -8.77
CA MET A 43 -6.69 17.52 -8.46
C MET A 43 -8.04 17.05 -7.92
N ALA A 44 -8.65 17.80 -6.98
CA ALA A 44 -9.91 17.46 -6.34
C ALA A 44 -11.06 17.38 -7.36
N ASP A 45 -11.20 18.37 -8.23
CA ASP A 45 -12.24 18.39 -9.27
C ASP A 45 -12.14 17.16 -10.18
N TYR A 46 -10.91 16.82 -10.62
CA TYR A 46 -10.70 15.63 -11.45
C TYR A 46 -10.87 14.35 -10.64
N GLY A 47 -10.48 14.33 -9.38
CA GLY A 47 -10.70 13.23 -8.46
C GLY A 47 -12.18 12.89 -8.30
N HIS A 48 -13.03 13.88 -8.08
CA HIS A 48 -14.49 13.70 -8.02
C HIS A 48 -15.06 13.20 -9.35
N VAL A 49 -14.54 13.69 -10.49
CA VAL A 49 -14.94 13.19 -11.82
C VAL A 49 -14.55 11.73 -11.99
N ILE A 50 -13.29 11.36 -11.68
CA ILE A 50 -12.81 9.98 -11.77
C ILE A 50 -13.68 9.08 -10.87
N GLN A 51 -13.92 9.48 -9.61
CA GLN A 51 -14.73 8.72 -8.67
C GLN A 51 -16.16 8.51 -9.20
N ARG A 52 -16.80 9.58 -9.69
CA ARG A 52 -18.15 9.52 -10.22
C ARG A 52 -18.27 8.62 -11.45
N CYS A 53 -17.31 8.70 -12.39
CA CYS A 53 -17.34 7.93 -13.63
C CYS A 53 -16.91 6.48 -13.43
N SER A 54 -15.82 6.25 -12.70
CA SER A 54 -15.30 4.91 -12.45
C SER A 54 -16.07 4.17 -11.36
N GLN A 55 -16.67 4.91 -10.42
CA GLN A 55 -17.25 4.41 -9.20
C GLN A 55 -16.27 3.57 -8.36
N ALA A 56 -14.97 3.84 -8.51
CA ALA A 56 -13.94 3.26 -7.68
C ALA A 56 -13.99 3.86 -6.26
N PRO A 57 -13.50 3.15 -5.24
CA PRO A 57 -13.31 3.72 -3.91
C PRO A 57 -12.48 5.02 -3.97
N ASP A 58 -12.88 6.00 -3.17
CA ASP A 58 -12.29 7.35 -3.15
C ASP A 58 -10.80 7.37 -2.86
N ALA A 59 -10.35 6.59 -1.87
CA ALA A 59 -8.93 6.51 -1.54
C ALA A 59 -8.06 5.92 -2.66
N LEU A 60 -8.61 5.08 -3.56
CA LEU A 60 -7.87 4.65 -4.75
C LEU A 60 -7.62 5.84 -5.68
N VAL A 61 -8.63 6.68 -5.86
CA VAL A 61 -8.53 7.87 -6.72
C VAL A 61 -7.57 8.88 -6.11
N GLY A 62 -7.75 9.23 -4.83
CA GLY A 62 -6.91 10.20 -4.13
C GLY A 62 -5.43 9.79 -4.11
N ASN A 63 -5.16 8.52 -3.80
CA ASN A 63 -3.81 7.96 -3.78
C ASN A 63 -3.15 7.98 -5.17
N SER A 64 -3.89 7.64 -6.24
CA SER A 64 -3.35 7.72 -7.61
C SER A 64 -3.00 9.14 -8.01
N LEU A 65 -3.84 10.11 -7.68
CA LEU A 65 -3.59 11.53 -7.96
C LEU A 65 -2.41 12.06 -7.13
N LEU A 66 -2.34 11.73 -5.85
CA LEU A 66 -1.25 12.16 -4.97
C LEU A 66 0.10 11.55 -5.38
N GLY A 67 0.11 10.26 -5.72
CA GLY A 67 1.30 9.58 -6.24
C GLY A 67 1.77 10.19 -7.57
N ALA A 68 0.84 10.44 -8.51
CA ALA A 68 1.13 11.09 -9.78
C ALA A 68 1.70 12.50 -9.58
N ALA A 69 1.11 13.30 -8.70
CA ALA A 69 1.61 14.64 -8.37
C ALA A 69 3.02 14.60 -7.76
N SER A 70 3.27 13.67 -6.84
CA SER A 70 4.60 13.47 -6.26
C SER A 70 5.65 13.15 -7.33
N LEU A 71 5.33 12.26 -8.29
CA LEU A 71 6.23 11.91 -9.39
C LEU A 71 6.54 13.12 -10.29
N ALA A 72 5.53 13.95 -10.60
CA ALA A 72 5.72 15.14 -11.41
C ALA A 72 6.57 16.22 -10.72
N VAL A 73 6.45 16.34 -9.38
CA VAL A 73 7.09 17.40 -8.58
C VAL A 73 8.51 17.04 -8.12
N GLN A 74 8.78 15.77 -7.82
CA GLN A 74 10.02 15.34 -7.17
C GLN A 74 11.34 15.70 -7.88
N PRO A 75 11.41 15.93 -9.22
CA PRO A 75 12.65 16.36 -9.88
C PRO A 75 13.01 17.81 -9.56
N TYR A 76 12.04 18.67 -9.24
CA TYR A 76 12.20 20.12 -9.17
C TYR A 76 12.50 20.66 -7.78
N VAL A 77 11.93 20.01 -6.74
CA VAL A 77 11.98 20.56 -5.40
C VAL A 77 12.30 19.53 -4.33
N ASN A 78 13.07 19.99 -3.36
CA ASN A 78 13.13 19.45 -2.00
C ASN A 78 12.35 20.39 -1.08
N VAL A 79 12.10 19.98 0.16
CA VAL A 79 11.52 20.84 1.20
C VAL A 79 12.46 20.91 2.40
N GLN A 80 12.64 22.09 2.96
CA GLN A 80 13.40 22.30 4.18
C GLN A 80 12.45 22.28 5.39
N LEU A 81 12.70 21.35 6.29
CA LEU A 81 11.98 21.23 7.55
C LEU A 81 12.38 22.40 8.50
N PRO A 82 11.53 22.81 9.45
CA PRO A 82 11.83 23.92 10.37
C PRO A 82 13.14 23.78 11.17
N HIS A 83 13.58 22.56 11.42
CA HIS A 83 14.86 22.28 12.09
C HIS A 83 16.06 22.22 11.14
N GLY A 84 15.89 22.56 9.85
CA GLY A 84 16.97 22.73 8.88
C GLY A 84 17.24 21.54 7.96
N ALA A 85 16.73 20.33 8.24
CA ALA A 85 16.88 19.18 7.35
C ALA A 85 16.20 19.42 6.01
N ILE A 86 16.85 19.03 4.91
CA ILE A 86 16.31 19.10 3.55
C ILE A 86 15.95 17.69 3.11
N VAL A 87 14.70 17.49 2.72
CA VAL A 87 14.17 16.18 2.32
C VAL A 87 13.54 16.24 0.93
N PRO A 88 13.53 15.13 0.17
CA PRO A 88 12.81 15.00 -1.10
C PRO A 88 11.30 15.18 -0.93
N THR A 89 10.62 15.45 -2.04
CA THR A 89 9.14 15.45 -2.11
C THR A 89 8.56 14.13 -2.61
N SER A 90 9.38 13.09 -2.75
CA SER A 90 8.95 11.75 -3.12
C SER A 90 8.00 11.16 -2.08
N LEU A 91 6.86 10.63 -2.52
CA LEU A 91 5.90 9.93 -1.67
C LEU A 91 5.83 8.45 -2.06
N TYR A 92 5.68 7.60 -1.06
CA TYR A 92 5.38 6.19 -1.22
C TYR A 92 3.96 5.95 -0.76
N VAL A 93 3.11 5.50 -1.68
CA VAL A 93 1.67 5.33 -1.45
C VAL A 93 1.30 3.88 -1.76
N ILE A 94 0.49 3.28 -0.90
CA ILE A 94 0.00 1.92 -1.07
C ILE A 94 -1.51 1.92 -0.92
N SER A 95 -2.18 1.40 -1.93
CA SER A 95 -3.63 1.23 -1.94
C SER A 95 -3.99 -0.25 -1.85
N VAL A 96 -4.71 -0.63 -0.82
CA VAL A 96 -5.19 -2.00 -0.65
C VAL A 96 -6.59 -2.09 -1.22
N ALA A 97 -6.81 -2.97 -2.19
CA ALA A 97 -8.13 -3.12 -2.80
C ALA A 97 -8.32 -4.51 -3.42
N GLU A 98 -9.53 -5.03 -3.35
CA GLU A 98 -9.92 -6.32 -3.92
C GLU A 98 -9.78 -6.34 -5.45
N SER A 99 -9.88 -7.54 -6.03
CA SER A 99 -9.99 -7.67 -7.48
C SER A 99 -11.31 -7.04 -7.95
N GLY A 100 -11.27 -6.35 -9.11
CA GLY A 100 -12.46 -5.68 -9.65
C GLY A 100 -12.72 -4.27 -9.11
N GLU A 101 -11.89 -3.71 -8.21
CA GLU A 101 -12.05 -2.35 -7.66
C GLU A 101 -11.62 -1.23 -8.62
N ARG A 102 -11.56 -1.50 -9.91
CA ARG A 102 -11.24 -0.50 -10.95
C ARG A 102 -9.85 0.12 -10.85
N LYS A 103 -8.92 -0.53 -10.14
CA LYS A 103 -7.53 -0.06 -9.91
C LYS A 103 -6.85 0.47 -11.17
N SER A 104 -6.74 -0.35 -12.21
CA SER A 104 -6.08 0.02 -13.47
C SER A 104 -6.80 1.11 -14.27
N ALA A 105 -8.12 1.25 -14.10
CA ALA A 105 -8.87 2.32 -14.74
C ALA A 105 -8.55 3.68 -14.09
N VAL A 106 -8.48 3.71 -12.76
CA VAL A 106 -8.13 4.92 -12.00
C VAL A 106 -6.69 5.33 -12.28
N ASP A 107 -5.74 4.38 -12.18
CA ASP A 107 -4.32 4.66 -12.42
C ASP A 107 -4.07 5.17 -13.84
N ARG A 108 -4.72 4.59 -14.85
CA ARG A 108 -4.63 5.04 -16.24
C ARG A 108 -5.07 6.49 -16.40
N LEU A 109 -6.13 6.92 -15.71
CA LEU A 109 -6.63 8.30 -15.78
C LEU A 109 -5.66 9.26 -15.07
N ALA A 110 -5.21 8.93 -13.87
CA ALA A 110 -4.29 9.76 -13.10
C ALA A 110 -2.90 9.88 -13.77
N LEU A 111 -2.39 8.79 -14.35
CA LEU A 111 -1.06 8.73 -14.96
C LEU A 111 -1.06 9.04 -16.46
N HIS A 112 -2.18 9.41 -17.06
CA HIS A 112 -2.24 9.71 -18.50
C HIS A 112 -1.18 10.74 -18.94
N PRO A 113 -0.97 11.88 -18.26
CA PRO A 113 0.07 12.84 -18.62
C PRO A 113 1.48 12.26 -18.53
N HIS A 114 1.75 11.43 -17.54
CA HIS A 114 3.04 10.77 -17.32
C HIS A 114 3.35 9.77 -18.42
N ALA A 115 2.37 8.98 -18.85
CA ALA A 115 2.50 8.05 -19.97
C ALA A 115 2.76 8.80 -21.30
N MET A 116 2.13 9.95 -21.50
CA MET A 116 2.38 10.79 -22.66
C MET A 116 3.79 11.39 -22.63
N PHE A 117 4.27 11.84 -21.47
CA PHE A 117 5.64 12.31 -21.29
C PHE A 117 6.66 11.19 -21.58
N GLU A 118 6.48 9.99 -21.02
CA GLU A 118 7.35 8.85 -21.29
C GLU A 118 7.38 8.49 -22.77
N LYS A 119 6.22 8.49 -23.43
CA LYS A 119 6.11 8.23 -24.87
C LYS A 119 6.90 9.26 -25.70
N SER A 120 6.86 10.55 -25.33
CA SER A 120 7.65 11.61 -25.96
C SER A 120 9.14 11.34 -25.78
N LYS A 121 9.59 11.09 -24.55
CA LYS A 121 10.99 10.79 -24.24
C LYS A 121 11.50 9.52 -24.95
N SER A 122 10.66 8.52 -25.08
CA SER A 122 10.98 7.31 -25.86
C SER A 122 11.12 7.60 -27.36
N GLY A 123 10.37 8.56 -27.89
CA GLY A 123 10.53 9.06 -29.25
C GLY A 123 11.88 9.74 -29.43
N GLU A 124 12.20 10.71 -28.60
CA GLU A 124 13.48 11.43 -28.58
C GLU A 124 14.68 10.45 -28.48
N GLN A 125 14.59 9.46 -27.61
CA GLN A 125 15.63 8.43 -27.46
C GLN A 125 15.84 7.62 -28.74
N ARG A 126 14.74 7.19 -29.41
CA ARG A 126 14.83 6.43 -30.66
C ARG A 126 15.49 7.24 -31.76
N GLU A 127 15.12 8.51 -31.94
CA GLU A 127 15.72 9.41 -32.87
C GLU A 127 17.21 9.58 -32.63
N ALA A 128 17.62 9.84 -31.39
CA ALA A 128 19.02 9.96 -31.00
C ALA A 128 19.83 8.68 -31.24
N ILE A 129 19.23 7.49 -31.01
CA ILE A 129 19.86 6.21 -31.34
C ILE A 129 20.07 6.05 -32.86
N GLU A 130 19.07 6.41 -33.66
CA GLU A 130 19.19 6.31 -35.13
C GLU A 130 20.20 7.32 -35.70
N GLU A 131 20.24 8.55 -35.19
CA GLU A 131 21.26 9.54 -35.51
C GLU A 131 22.66 9.01 -35.17
N ARG A 132 22.86 8.48 -33.97
CA ARG A 132 24.15 7.93 -33.53
C ARG A 132 24.59 6.77 -34.42
N LYS A 133 23.70 5.90 -34.89
CA LYS A 133 24.02 4.80 -35.81
C LYS A 133 24.49 5.27 -37.18
N ARG A 134 24.10 6.48 -37.62
CA ARG A 134 24.52 7.07 -38.88
C ARG A 134 25.92 7.68 -38.88
N LEU A 135 26.48 7.89 -37.66
CA LEU A 135 27.84 8.43 -37.51
C LEU A 135 28.90 7.42 -37.93
N PRO A 136 30.03 7.90 -38.50
CA PRO A 136 31.22 7.06 -38.65
C PRO A 136 31.62 6.40 -37.34
N LYS A 137 32.18 5.17 -37.42
CA LYS A 137 32.51 4.39 -36.20
C LYS A 137 33.36 5.15 -35.18
N ALA A 138 34.36 5.92 -35.65
CA ALA A 138 35.22 6.72 -34.79
C ALA A 138 34.52 7.88 -34.07
N GLU A 139 33.44 8.43 -34.67
CA GLU A 139 32.60 9.46 -34.06
C GLU A 139 31.53 8.84 -33.14
N MET A 140 30.96 7.72 -33.57
CA MET A 140 30.01 6.95 -32.76
C MET A 140 30.60 6.51 -31.40
N GLU A 141 31.89 6.11 -31.38
CA GLU A 141 32.60 5.72 -30.15
C GLU A 141 32.85 6.90 -29.20
N LYS A 142 32.89 8.14 -29.73
CA LYS A 142 33.05 9.36 -28.94
C LYS A 142 31.72 9.98 -28.48
N THR A 143 30.63 9.60 -29.14
CA THR A 143 29.28 10.15 -28.85
C THR A 143 28.64 9.37 -27.71
N GLU A 144 28.12 10.09 -26.71
CA GLU A 144 27.41 9.49 -25.59
C GLU A 144 26.25 8.59 -26.03
N VAL A 145 26.06 7.47 -25.35
CA VAL A 145 24.92 6.60 -25.61
C VAL A 145 23.64 7.28 -25.14
N PRO A 146 22.60 7.38 -26.00
CA PRO A 146 21.34 7.98 -25.59
C PRO A 146 20.75 7.27 -24.38
N ARG A 147 20.29 8.06 -23.39
CA ARG A 147 19.77 7.55 -22.13
C ARG A 147 18.45 6.82 -22.29
N GLU A 148 18.22 5.82 -21.43
CA GLU A 148 16.96 5.09 -21.37
C GLU A 148 15.81 6.01 -20.93
N ALA A 149 14.70 6.02 -21.67
CA ALA A 149 13.56 6.90 -21.45
C ALA A 149 12.45 6.26 -20.59
N VAL A 150 12.79 5.33 -19.70
CA VAL A 150 11.83 4.72 -18.79
C VAL A 150 11.52 5.69 -17.66
N PHE A 151 10.25 6.09 -17.54
CA PHE A 151 9.77 6.98 -16.50
C PHE A 151 8.84 6.28 -15.52
N LEU A 152 8.05 5.30 -16.00
CA LEU A 152 7.14 4.49 -15.21
C LEU A 152 7.62 3.02 -15.22
N ALA A 153 7.93 2.48 -14.06
CA ALA A 153 8.29 1.08 -13.87
C ALA A 153 7.22 0.38 -13.04
N SER A 154 6.75 -0.80 -13.47
CA SER A 154 5.65 -1.50 -12.78
C SER A 154 6.12 -2.56 -11.78
N ASP A 155 7.27 -3.19 -12.05
CA ASP A 155 7.75 -4.32 -11.21
C ASP A 155 9.30 -4.43 -11.25
N PRO A 156 10.04 -3.37 -10.91
CA PRO A 156 11.49 -3.43 -10.91
C PRO A 156 12.01 -4.10 -9.64
N THR A 157 13.06 -4.92 -9.74
CA THR A 157 13.90 -5.19 -8.57
C THR A 157 14.70 -3.93 -8.21
N VAL A 158 15.20 -3.82 -6.98
CA VAL A 158 16.01 -2.65 -6.59
C VAL A 158 17.27 -2.52 -7.45
N GLU A 159 17.88 -3.63 -7.81
CA GLU A 159 19.03 -3.64 -8.73
C GLU A 159 18.63 -3.16 -10.14
N GLY A 160 17.47 -3.60 -10.63
CA GLY A 160 16.91 -3.13 -11.89
C GLY A 160 16.62 -1.63 -11.85
N LEU A 161 16.03 -1.15 -10.74
CA LEU A 161 15.76 0.27 -10.51
C LEU A 161 17.04 1.10 -10.48
N CYS A 162 18.09 0.63 -9.78
CA CYS A 162 19.40 1.27 -9.80
C CYS A 162 20.00 1.34 -11.22
N LYS A 163 19.82 0.28 -12.03
CA LYS A 163 20.28 0.27 -13.42
C LYS A 163 19.52 1.26 -14.28
N LEU A 164 18.19 1.33 -14.15
CA LEU A 164 17.36 2.32 -14.85
C LEU A 164 17.77 3.75 -14.49
N LEU A 165 17.95 4.04 -13.19
CA LEU A 165 18.37 5.35 -12.70
C LEU A 165 19.81 5.73 -13.08
N TYR A 166 20.65 4.75 -13.34
CA TYR A 166 22.03 4.98 -13.81
C TYR A 166 22.08 5.31 -15.30
N ASN A 167 21.40 4.50 -16.12
CA ASN A 167 21.42 4.60 -17.59
C ASN A 167 20.39 5.57 -18.16
N GLY A 168 19.37 5.93 -17.39
CA GLY A 168 18.19 6.64 -17.85
C GLY A 168 17.92 7.94 -17.10
N LEU A 169 16.64 8.18 -16.88
CA LEU A 169 16.15 9.36 -16.19
C LEU A 169 16.50 9.30 -14.69
N PRO A 170 16.92 10.43 -14.07
CA PRO A 170 17.28 10.46 -12.64
C PRO A 170 16.07 10.49 -11.71
N SER A 171 14.84 10.58 -12.25
CA SER A 171 13.57 10.54 -11.53
C SER A 171 12.65 9.52 -12.18
N ILE A 172 12.15 8.56 -11.40
CA ILE A 172 11.32 7.45 -11.86
C ILE A 172 10.15 7.24 -10.90
N GLY A 173 9.02 6.79 -11.46
CA GLY A 173 7.88 6.29 -10.69
C GLY A 173 7.83 4.76 -10.70
N VAL A 174 7.69 4.15 -9.53
CA VAL A 174 7.32 2.73 -9.41
C VAL A 174 5.83 2.66 -9.18
N PHE A 175 5.07 2.40 -10.25
CA PHE A 175 3.61 2.43 -10.25
C PHE A 175 3.05 1.12 -10.77
N SER A 176 2.16 0.49 -10.00
CA SER A 176 1.55 -0.77 -10.40
C SER A 176 0.13 -0.92 -9.86
N ALA A 177 -0.82 -1.07 -10.77
CA ALA A 177 -2.19 -1.47 -10.42
C ALA A 177 -2.30 -2.95 -9.99
N GLU A 178 -1.24 -3.73 -10.21
CA GLU A 178 -1.06 -5.11 -9.76
C GLU A 178 0.16 -5.24 -8.82
N GLY A 179 0.28 -4.34 -7.87
CA GLY A 179 1.41 -4.26 -6.93
C GLY A 179 1.65 -5.52 -6.10
N GLY A 180 0.72 -6.47 -6.11
CA GLY A 180 0.92 -7.79 -5.54
C GLY A 180 2.10 -8.55 -6.16
N ARG A 181 2.47 -8.29 -7.41
CA ARG A 181 3.66 -8.86 -8.04
C ARG A 181 4.94 -8.29 -7.43
N PHE A 182 4.98 -6.98 -7.22
CA PHE A 182 6.10 -6.33 -6.55
C PHE A 182 6.22 -6.80 -5.09
N LEU A 183 5.10 -6.83 -4.35
CA LEU A 183 5.05 -7.21 -2.93
C LEU A 183 5.25 -8.71 -2.68
N GLY A 184 4.93 -9.56 -3.63
CA GLY A 184 5.06 -11.03 -3.55
C GLY A 184 6.07 -11.64 -4.53
N GLY A 185 6.78 -10.81 -5.33
CA GLY A 185 7.75 -11.25 -6.32
C GLY A 185 9.14 -11.55 -5.77
N TYR A 186 10.07 -11.91 -6.65
CA TYR A 186 11.45 -12.24 -6.30
C TYR A 186 12.17 -11.14 -5.52
N GLY A 187 11.83 -9.87 -5.75
CA GLY A 187 12.40 -8.72 -5.01
C GLY A 187 11.96 -8.63 -3.56
N MET A 188 10.92 -9.35 -3.15
CA MET A 188 10.38 -9.39 -1.78
C MET A 188 10.40 -10.80 -1.18
N SER A 189 11.15 -11.76 -1.76
CA SER A 189 11.50 -13.01 -1.09
C SER A 189 12.26 -12.71 0.22
N ASP A 190 12.25 -13.63 1.17
CA ASP A 190 12.84 -13.40 2.50
C ASP A 190 14.30 -12.87 2.42
N ASP A 191 15.11 -13.39 1.49
CA ASP A 191 16.49 -12.95 1.28
C ASP A 191 16.62 -11.60 0.55
N ALA A 192 15.66 -11.23 -0.29
CA ALA A 192 15.68 -10.00 -1.08
C ALA A 192 14.96 -8.84 -0.41
N SER A 193 13.98 -9.15 0.46
CA SER A 193 13.11 -8.14 1.10
C SER A 193 13.91 -7.13 1.91
N LEU A 194 14.94 -7.57 2.62
CA LEU A 194 15.85 -6.71 3.39
C LEU A 194 16.56 -5.69 2.48
N ARG A 195 17.11 -6.15 1.35
CA ARG A 195 17.83 -5.29 0.38
C ARG A 195 16.86 -4.33 -0.31
N THR A 196 15.67 -4.81 -0.65
CA THR A 196 14.63 -3.99 -1.27
C THR A 196 14.17 -2.90 -0.32
N ALA A 197 13.89 -3.24 0.94
CA ALA A 197 13.50 -2.27 1.96
C ALA A 197 14.59 -1.21 2.19
N ALA A 198 15.84 -1.63 2.32
CA ALA A 198 16.98 -0.72 2.49
C ALA A 198 17.16 0.20 1.28
N GLY A 199 17.12 -0.34 0.05
CA GLY A 199 17.28 0.45 -1.17
C GLY A 199 16.16 1.47 -1.38
N LEU A 200 14.89 1.07 -1.18
CA LEU A 200 13.75 1.98 -1.26
C LEU A 200 13.81 3.06 -0.17
N SER A 201 14.25 2.71 1.04
CA SER A 201 14.43 3.68 2.12
C SER A 201 15.49 4.73 1.77
N LEU A 202 16.62 4.34 1.17
CA LEU A 202 17.65 5.28 0.70
C LEU A 202 17.10 6.24 -0.37
N PHE A 203 16.33 5.74 -1.33
CA PHE A 203 15.68 6.60 -2.33
C PHE A 203 14.67 7.56 -1.71
N TRP A 204 13.89 7.10 -0.73
CA TRP A 204 12.94 7.95 -0.03
C TRP A 204 13.65 9.03 0.79
N ASP A 205 14.74 8.71 1.47
CA ASP A 205 15.56 9.65 2.23
C ASP A 205 16.36 10.61 1.30
N GLY A 206 16.41 10.32 -0.02
CA GLY A 206 17.22 11.09 -0.98
C GLY A 206 18.73 10.88 -0.79
N ALA A 207 19.09 9.83 -0.06
CA ALA A 207 20.47 9.46 0.19
C ALA A 207 21.13 8.85 -1.06
N PRO A 208 22.46 8.97 -1.20
CA PRO A 208 23.17 8.28 -2.27
C PRO A 208 23.05 6.76 -2.14
N VAL A 209 22.86 6.09 -3.28
CA VAL A 209 22.77 4.62 -3.33
C VAL A 209 24.06 4.03 -3.85
N ASP A 210 24.73 3.22 -3.03
CA ASP A 210 25.96 2.53 -3.42
C ASP A 210 25.62 1.27 -4.23
N ARG A 211 26.29 1.12 -5.37
CA ARG A 211 26.26 -0.08 -6.19
C ARG A 211 27.67 -0.60 -6.34
N VAL A 212 28.00 -1.68 -5.61
CA VAL A 212 29.29 -2.37 -5.72
C VAL A 212 29.01 -3.79 -6.20
N ARG A 213 29.54 -4.16 -7.37
CA ARG A 213 29.47 -5.53 -7.90
C ARG A 213 30.81 -5.94 -8.48
N ALA A 214 31.18 -7.22 -8.28
CA ALA A 214 32.45 -7.77 -8.69
C ALA A 214 32.76 -7.67 -10.20
N GLY A 215 31.75 -7.47 -11.07
CA GLY A 215 31.95 -7.38 -12.52
C GLY A 215 31.74 -5.98 -13.13
N ASP A 216 31.00 -5.08 -12.44
CA ASP A 216 30.57 -3.78 -12.99
C ASP A 216 31.29 -2.57 -12.35
N GLY A 217 32.22 -2.81 -11.42
CA GLY A 217 32.87 -1.76 -10.64
C GLY A 217 31.98 -1.18 -9.53
N ALA A 218 32.50 -0.16 -8.84
CA ALA A 218 31.77 0.60 -7.84
C ALA A 218 31.20 1.87 -8.45
N SER A 219 29.90 2.10 -8.27
CA SER A 219 29.22 3.35 -8.65
C SER A 219 28.35 3.84 -7.52
N LYS A 220 28.29 5.16 -7.36
CA LYS A 220 27.43 5.83 -6.37
C LYS A 220 26.44 6.72 -7.10
N LEU A 221 25.16 6.52 -6.84
CA LEU A 221 24.08 7.28 -7.48
C LEU A 221 23.66 8.43 -6.56
N TYR A 222 23.98 9.64 -6.93
CA TYR A 222 23.52 10.85 -6.27
C TYR A 222 22.35 11.46 -7.02
N GLY A 223 21.55 12.30 -6.33
CA GLY A 223 20.48 13.07 -6.96
C GLY A 223 19.47 12.20 -7.70
N ARG A 224 19.09 11.05 -7.14
CA ARG A 224 18.06 10.17 -7.71
C ARG A 224 16.78 10.26 -6.91
N ARG A 225 15.63 10.17 -7.61
CA ARG A 225 14.30 10.26 -6.99
C ARG A 225 13.43 9.11 -7.45
N VAL A 226 12.70 8.55 -6.50
CA VAL A 226 11.72 7.50 -6.74
C VAL A 226 10.43 7.86 -6.02
N ALA A 227 9.32 7.98 -6.76
CA ALA A 227 7.97 7.95 -6.22
C ALA A 227 7.40 6.55 -6.36
N LEU A 228 6.55 6.14 -5.44
CA LEU A 228 5.98 4.79 -5.44
C LEU A 228 4.47 4.86 -5.22
N HIS A 229 3.71 4.19 -6.09
CA HIS A 229 2.31 3.89 -5.87
C HIS A 229 2.00 2.45 -6.28
N LEU A 230 1.67 1.64 -5.29
CA LEU A 230 1.33 0.23 -5.50
C LEU A 230 -0.10 -0.03 -5.06
N MET A 231 -0.86 -0.67 -5.92
CA MET A 231 -2.18 -1.18 -5.58
C MET A 231 -2.12 -2.68 -5.41
N ALA A 232 -2.41 -3.18 -4.23
CA ALA A 232 -2.31 -4.59 -3.92
C ALA A 232 -3.63 -5.18 -3.43
N GLN A 233 -3.84 -6.47 -3.69
CA GLN A 233 -4.95 -7.18 -3.09
C GLN A 233 -4.74 -7.37 -1.58
N PRO A 234 -5.80 -7.42 -0.76
CA PRO A 234 -5.70 -7.47 0.70
C PRO A 234 -4.80 -8.58 1.22
N ARG A 235 -4.87 -9.78 0.62
CA ARG A 235 -4.03 -10.90 1.06
C ARG A 235 -2.54 -10.59 0.91
N ALA A 236 -2.13 -10.06 -0.23
CA ALA A 236 -0.73 -9.72 -0.49
C ALA A 236 -0.28 -8.53 0.36
N ALA A 237 -1.11 -7.49 0.45
CA ALA A 237 -0.81 -6.29 1.24
C ALA A 237 -0.69 -6.61 2.74
N LEU A 238 -1.63 -7.36 3.31
CA LEU A 238 -1.61 -7.72 4.74
C LEU A 238 -0.43 -8.64 5.07
N GLN A 239 -0.12 -9.63 4.22
CA GLN A 239 1.05 -10.48 4.38
C GLN A 239 2.35 -9.65 4.38
N TRP A 240 2.45 -8.67 3.49
CA TRP A 240 3.58 -7.77 3.41
C TRP A 240 3.66 -6.85 4.64
N LEU A 241 2.55 -6.24 5.06
CA LEU A 241 2.48 -5.37 6.26
C LEU A 241 2.84 -6.10 7.56
N GLN A 242 2.66 -7.41 7.61
CA GLN A 242 2.96 -8.24 8.75
C GLN A 242 4.38 -8.83 8.74
N ASN A 243 5.14 -8.61 7.65
CA ASN A 243 6.50 -9.09 7.56
C ASN A 243 7.39 -8.36 8.58
N PRO A 244 7.95 -9.06 9.60
CA PRO A 244 8.74 -8.43 10.65
C PRO A 244 10.01 -7.78 10.12
N ILE A 245 10.66 -8.37 9.11
CA ILE A 245 11.86 -7.82 8.48
C ILE A 245 11.59 -6.44 7.90
N LEU A 246 10.49 -6.30 7.16
CA LEU A 246 10.12 -5.03 6.54
C LEU A 246 9.68 -3.98 7.58
N LYS A 247 9.04 -4.43 8.66
CA LYS A 247 8.63 -3.59 9.79
C LYS A 247 9.87 -3.04 10.50
N ASP A 248 10.83 -3.90 10.82
CA ASP A 248 12.06 -3.52 11.52
C ASP A 248 12.98 -2.63 10.68
N GLN A 249 12.96 -2.78 9.35
CA GLN A 249 13.70 -1.92 8.42
C GLN A 249 13.04 -0.54 8.17
N GLY A 250 11.89 -0.27 8.76
CA GLY A 250 11.22 1.02 8.69
C GLY A 250 10.67 1.37 7.30
N LEU A 251 10.51 0.39 6.37
CA LEU A 251 9.90 0.67 5.07
C LEU A 251 8.44 1.07 5.22
N PHE A 252 7.70 0.44 6.15
CA PHE A 252 6.30 0.77 6.40
C PHE A 252 6.10 2.18 6.95
N SER A 253 7.04 2.67 7.75
CA SER A 253 7.01 4.05 8.23
C SER A 253 7.18 5.08 7.10
N ARG A 254 7.63 4.62 5.92
CA ARG A 254 7.80 5.41 4.71
C ARG A 254 6.70 5.20 3.67
N CYS A 255 5.59 4.53 4.05
CA CYS A 255 4.47 4.27 3.15
C CYS A 255 3.17 4.84 3.72
N LEU A 256 2.48 5.66 2.93
CA LEU A 256 1.11 6.11 3.18
C LEU A 256 0.17 5.02 2.68
N ILE A 257 -0.61 4.41 3.56
CA ILE A 257 -1.40 3.22 3.25
C ILE A 257 -2.88 3.53 3.43
N ALA A 258 -3.72 3.13 2.47
CA ALA A 258 -5.17 3.17 2.60
C ALA A 258 -5.80 1.86 2.13
N TYR A 259 -6.83 1.42 2.84
CA TYR A 259 -7.66 0.28 2.49
C TYR A 259 -9.13 0.67 2.53
N PRO A 260 -9.63 1.31 1.46
CA PRO A 260 -11.01 1.78 1.39
C PRO A 260 -12.01 0.63 1.39
N GLN A 261 -13.24 0.96 1.74
CA GLN A 261 -14.35 0.04 1.61
C GLN A 261 -14.64 -0.24 0.12
N SER A 262 -14.90 -1.51 -0.21
CA SER A 262 -15.28 -1.90 -1.56
C SER A 262 -16.59 -1.25 -1.99
N THR A 263 -16.63 -0.77 -3.22
CA THR A 263 -17.82 -0.29 -3.90
C THR A 263 -18.44 -1.34 -4.83
N ALA A 264 -17.91 -2.57 -4.84
CA ALA A 264 -18.44 -3.66 -5.67
C ALA A 264 -19.91 -3.96 -5.32
N GLY A 265 -20.74 -4.19 -6.35
CA GLY A 265 -22.17 -4.43 -6.17
C GLY A 265 -23.04 -3.16 -6.17
N THR A 266 -22.45 -1.95 -6.06
CA THR A 266 -23.21 -0.67 -6.09
C THR A 266 -23.03 0.10 -7.40
N ARG A 267 -22.17 -0.37 -8.29
CA ARG A 267 -21.71 0.34 -9.50
C ARG A 267 -22.65 0.13 -10.68
N LEU A 268 -23.67 0.94 -10.75
CA LEU A 268 -24.59 0.96 -11.92
C LEU A 268 -23.90 1.66 -13.10
N PHE A 269 -24.24 1.25 -14.32
CA PHE A 269 -23.69 1.85 -15.54
C PHE A 269 -23.94 3.37 -15.60
N ARG A 270 -22.90 4.13 -15.94
CA ARG A 270 -22.95 5.56 -16.21
C ARG A 270 -22.26 5.84 -17.54
N PRO A 271 -22.87 6.61 -18.44
CA PRO A 271 -22.32 6.86 -19.79
C PRO A 271 -21.20 7.92 -19.80
N GLU A 272 -20.98 8.61 -18.67
CA GLU A 272 -19.99 9.70 -18.57
C GLU A 272 -18.55 9.16 -18.71
N ARG A 273 -17.72 9.94 -19.41
CA ARG A 273 -16.29 9.69 -19.60
C ARG A 273 -15.49 10.72 -18.82
N ALA A 274 -14.65 10.25 -17.91
CA ALA A 274 -13.83 11.11 -17.06
C ALA A 274 -12.79 11.92 -17.85
N ASP A 275 -12.23 11.34 -18.90
CA ASP A 275 -11.19 11.95 -19.76
C ASP A 275 -11.71 13.04 -20.72
N GLU A 276 -13.02 13.19 -20.87
CA GLU A 276 -13.66 14.18 -21.76
C GLU A 276 -14.21 15.40 -21.00
N THR A 277 -13.84 15.59 -19.74
CA THR A 277 -14.34 16.68 -18.91
C THR A 277 -13.40 17.88 -18.83
N PRO A 278 -13.90 19.10 -18.53
CA PRO A 278 -13.03 20.26 -18.29
C PRO A 278 -12.04 20.03 -17.12
N ALA A 279 -12.45 19.31 -16.08
CA ALA A 279 -11.59 18.98 -14.95
C ALA A 279 -10.40 18.10 -15.39
N ALA A 280 -10.63 17.12 -16.29
CA ALA A 280 -9.57 16.33 -16.89
C ALA A 280 -8.60 17.21 -17.70
N ALA A 281 -9.12 18.12 -18.51
CA ALA A 281 -8.30 19.01 -19.31
C ALA A 281 -7.41 19.91 -18.44
N ASN A 282 -7.95 20.46 -17.35
CA ASN A 282 -7.21 21.29 -16.39
C ASN A 282 -6.11 20.47 -15.69
N TYR A 283 -6.43 19.27 -15.22
CA TYR A 283 -5.46 18.36 -14.59
C TYR A 283 -4.34 17.98 -15.55
N VAL A 284 -4.69 17.56 -16.78
CA VAL A 284 -3.71 17.19 -17.82
C VAL A 284 -2.81 18.37 -18.16
N ALA A 285 -3.37 19.58 -18.31
CA ALA A 285 -2.59 20.78 -18.58
C ALA A 285 -1.60 21.10 -17.46
N ARG A 286 -2.02 21.05 -16.20
CA ARG A 286 -1.14 21.28 -15.03
C ARG A 286 -0.04 20.24 -14.94
N MET A 287 -0.36 18.96 -15.12
CA MET A 287 0.64 17.90 -15.13
C MET A 287 1.62 18.03 -16.30
N ALA A 288 1.12 18.37 -17.50
CA ALA A 288 1.96 18.60 -18.67
C ALA A 288 2.92 19.78 -18.45
N GLU A 289 2.46 20.87 -17.84
CA GLU A 289 3.31 22.01 -17.46
C GLU A 289 4.46 21.57 -16.54
N LEU A 290 4.17 20.81 -15.50
CA LEU A 290 5.18 20.29 -14.57
C LEU A 290 6.15 19.32 -15.27
N LEU A 291 5.64 18.40 -16.09
CA LEU A 291 6.47 17.38 -16.75
C LEU A 291 7.32 17.94 -17.90
N ALA A 292 6.84 18.98 -18.60
CA ALA A 292 7.56 19.60 -19.74
C ALA A 292 8.71 20.51 -19.32
N GLY A 293 8.77 20.95 -18.06
CA GLY A 293 9.84 21.82 -17.58
C GLY A 293 11.21 21.14 -17.66
N PRO A 294 12.30 21.92 -17.84
CA PRO A 294 13.64 21.36 -17.79
C PRO A 294 13.97 20.90 -16.39
N TRP A 295 14.35 19.65 -16.24
CA TRP A 295 14.81 19.16 -14.95
C TRP A 295 16.14 19.79 -14.57
N PRO A 296 16.34 20.19 -13.31
CA PRO A 296 17.60 20.75 -12.83
C PRO A 296 18.65 19.65 -12.68
N ILE A 297 19.29 19.30 -13.79
CA ILE A 297 20.27 18.22 -13.89
C ILE A 297 21.65 18.86 -14.12
N ASP A 298 22.66 18.42 -13.37
CA ASP A 298 24.05 18.82 -13.57
C ASP A 298 24.77 17.98 -14.65
N GLU A 299 26.05 18.27 -14.87
CA GLU A 299 26.91 17.58 -15.83
C GLU A 299 27.10 16.08 -15.56
N PHE A 300 26.83 15.62 -14.32
CA PHE A 300 26.87 14.20 -13.90
C PHE A 300 25.50 13.53 -13.99
N HIS A 301 24.51 14.19 -14.59
CA HIS A 301 23.11 13.76 -14.63
C HIS A 301 22.50 13.55 -13.24
N GLU A 302 22.90 14.33 -12.27
CA GLU A 302 22.35 14.36 -10.93
C GLU A 302 21.30 15.48 -10.82
N LEU A 303 20.16 15.16 -10.22
CA LEU A 303 19.17 16.19 -9.92
C LEU A 303 19.71 17.15 -8.84
N LYS A 304 19.53 18.43 -9.08
CA LYS A 304 19.81 19.54 -8.14
C LYS A 304 18.52 20.34 -7.86
N PRO A 305 17.54 19.72 -7.22
CA PRO A 305 16.25 20.36 -6.95
C PRO A 305 16.44 21.63 -6.10
N ARG A 306 15.68 22.68 -6.42
CA ARG A 306 15.59 23.84 -5.51
C ARG A 306 14.90 23.46 -4.22
N THR A 307 15.10 24.25 -3.17
CA THR A 307 14.53 23.97 -1.85
C THR A 307 13.37 24.91 -1.56
N LEU A 308 12.17 24.36 -1.32
CA LEU A 308 11.06 25.11 -0.73
C LEU A 308 11.28 25.26 0.78
N ARG A 309 11.00 26.45 1.30
CA ARG A 309 11.06 26.73 2.74
C ARG A 309 9.65 26.75 3.32
N ILE A 310 9.55 26.27 4.55
CA ILE A 310 8.33 26.39 5.36
C ILE A 310 8.55 27.58 6.29
N VAL A 311 7.78 28.65 6.11
CA VAL A 311 7.94 29.90 6.83
C VAL A 311 6.61 30.39 7.41
N ASP A 312 6.69 31.37 8.32
CA ASP A 312 5.55 32.07 8.89
C ASP A 312 4.47 31.12 9.45
N GLU A 313 3.21 31.36 9.16
CA GLU A 313 2.08 30.58 9.65
C GLU A 313 2.17 29.09 9.25
N ALA A 314 2.69 28.76 8.08
CA ALA A 314 2.87 27.36 7.67
C ALA A 314 3.88 26.65 8.58
N ARG A 315 4.90 27.37 9.05
CA ARG A 315 5.91 26.84 9.99
C ARG A 315 5.32 26.63 11.38
N GLU A 316 4.51 27.57 11.85
CA GLU A 316 3.82 27.45 13.15
C GLU A 316 2.88 26.25 13.13
N LEU A 317 2.05 26.10 12.09
CA LEU A 317 1.16 24.94 11.93
C LEU A 317 1.94 23.61 11.90
N TRP A 318 3.06 23.56 11.17
CA TRP A 318 3.89 22.36 11.15
C TRP A 318 4.45 22.02 12.54
N ILE A 319 4.90 23.02 13.31
CA ILE A 319 5.43 22.84 14.67
C ILE A 319 4.34 22.31 15.59
N ASP A 320 3.14 22.89 15.53
CA ASP A 320 2.01 22.45 16.34
C ASP A 320 1.63 21.01 16.04
N GLN A 321 1.53 20.65 14.76
CA GLN A 321 1.24 19.27 14.34
C GLN A 321 2.35 18.30 14.76
N HIS A 322 3.62 18.66 14.58
CA HIS A 322 4.74 17.87 15.05
C HIS A 322 4.63 17.56 16.55
N ASN A 323 4.38 18.59 17.36
CA ASN A 323 4.29 18.45 18.82
C ASN A 323 3.08 17.60 19.23
N GLN A 324 1.92 17.76 18.60
CA GLN A 324 0.73 16.96 18.86
C GLN A 324 0.98 15.49 18.53
N ILE A 325 1.54 15.18 17.37
CA ILE A 325 1.86 13.82 16.95
C ILE A 325 2.89 13.19 17.91
N GLU A 326 3.95 13.93 18.29
CA GLU A 326 4.98 13.41 19.19
C GLU A 326 4.40 13.05 20.57
N GLN A 327 3.48 13.87 21.10
CA GLN A 327 2.77 13.56 22.34
C GLN A 327 1.87 12.33 22.20
N ALA A 328 1.20 12.18 21.05
CA ALA A 328 0.32 11.06 20.79
C ALA A 328 1.07 9.71 20.58
N ILE A 329 2.35 9.74 20.21
CA ILE A 329 3.18 8.52 20.03
C ILE A 329 3.26 7.68 21.32
N ALA A 330 3.27 8.29 22.49
CA ALA A 330 3.29 7.59 23.75
C ALA A 330 1.93 6.99 24.13
N GLY A 331 0.84 7.41 23.49
CA GLY A 331 -0.55 7.04 23.76
C GLY A 331 -1.23 6.41 22.56
N GLU A 332 -2.12 7.16 21.93
CA GLU A 332 -3.03 6.68 20.88
C GLU A 332 -2.32 6.23 19.59
N LEU A 333 -1.17 6.82 19.25
CA LEU A 333 -0.38 6.46 18.05
C LEU A 333 0.69 5.40 18.33
N ARG A 334 0.70 4.78 19.51
CA ARG A 334 1.72 3.81 19.93
C ARG A 334 1.84 2.63 18.95
N GLU A 335 0.73 2.09 18.48
CA GLU A 335 0.71 0.93 17.57
C GLU A 335 1.25 1.26 16.18
N VAL A 336 1.21 2.54 15.80
CA VAL A 336 1.69 3.06 14.51
C VAL A 336 2.88 4.00 14.67
N ARG A 337 3.61 3.89 15.78
CA ARG A 337 4.75 4.73 16.12
C ARG A 337 5.73 4.95 14.96
N GLY A 338 5.96 3.91 14.14
CA GLY A 338 6.86 4.00 12.99
C GLY A 338 6.43 5.08 11.99
N LEU A 339 5.15 5.07 11.57
CA LEU A 339 4.59 6.08 10.67
C LEU A 339 4.47 7.43 11.38
N ALA A 340 3.99 7.44 12.63
CA ALA A 340 3.84 8.66 13.41
C ALA A 340 5.16 9.43 13.56
N SER A 341 6.28 8.74 13.78
CA SER A 341 7.62 9.37 13.83
C SER A 341 8.06 10.00 12.49
N LYS A 342 7.44 9.62 11.37
CA LYS A 342 7.70 10.18 10.05
C LYS A 342 6.62 11.19 9.61
N ALA A 343 5.54 11.31 10.37
CA ALA A 343 4.38 12.10 9.97
C ALA A 343 4.72 13.59 9.77
N ALA A 344 5.55 14.19 10.62
CA ALA A 344 5.99 15.58 10.46
C ALA A 344 6.81 15.79 9.16
N GLU A 345 7.61 14.81 8.75
CA GLU A 345 8.31 14.83 7.47
C GLU A 345 7.32 14.69 6.31
N TYR A 346 6.30 13.82 6.43
CA TYR A 346 5.23 13.69 5.45
C TYR A 346 4.41 14.96 5.29
N LEU A 347 4.08 15.66 6.37
CA LEU A 347 3.40 16.96 6.31
C LEU A 347 4.15 17.92 5.37
N ALA A 348 5.46 18.03 5.54
CA ALA A 348 6.28 18.89 4.70
C ALA A 348 6.34 18.43 3.24
N ARG A 349 6.50 17.12 3.00
CA ARG A 349 6.55 16.53 1.66
C ARG A 349 5.22 16.72 0.91
N ILE A 350 4.11 16.39 1.55
CA ILE A 350 2.76 16.54 0.97
C ILE A 350 2.49 18.02 0.71
N ALA A 351 2.71 18.91 1.68
CA ALA A 351 2.50 20.34 1.51
C ALA A 351 3.32 20.91 0.34
N ALA A 352 4.56 20.47 0.16
CA ALA A 352 5.40 20.90 -0.95
C ALA A 352 4.84 20.40 -2.30
N VAL A 353 4.38 19.16 -2.39
CA VAL A 353 3.72 18.61 -3.59
C VAL A 353 2.47 19.41 -3.92
N LEU A 354 1.59 19.63 -2.94
CA LEU A 354 0.34 20.39 -3.14
C LEU A 354 0.60 21.85 -3.51
N THR A 355 1.65 22.47 -2.93
CA THR A 355 2.06 23.85 -3.29
C THR A 355 2.41 23.93 -4.78
N LEU A 356 3.22 23.01 -5.31
CA LEU A 356 3.61 23.04 -6.72
C LEU A 356 2.45 22.64 -7.67
N MET A 357 1.52 21.84 -7.20
CA MET A 357 0.30 21.58 -7.97
C MET A 357 -0.58 22.83 -8.13
N ASN A 358 -0.55 23.75 -7.17
CA ASN A 358 -1.22 25.05 -7.27
C ASN A 358 -0.40 26.06 -8.08
N ASP A 359 0.91 26.18 -7.76
CA ASP A 359 1.82 27.10 -8.42
C ASP A 359 3.20 26.45 -8.62
N PRO A 360 3.54 26.01 -9.85
CA PRO A 360 4.85 25.43 -10.15
C PRO A 360 6.05 26.35 -9.89
N ALA A 361 5.84 27.67 -9.83
CA ALA A 361 6.89 28.65 -9.57
C ALA A 361 7.09 28.96 -8.07
N ALA A 362 6.20 28.48 -7.21
CA ALA A 362 6.26 28.76 -5.76
C ALA A 362 7.64 28.43 -5.17
N THR A 363 8.14 29.29 -4.29
CA THR A 363 9.42 29.13 -3.57
C THR A 363 9.24 28.83 -2.07
N LEU A 364 8.04 28.99 -1.58
CA LEU A 364 7.63 28.76 -0.19
C LEU A 364 6.46 27.78 -0.16
N VAL A 365 6.40 26.98 0.89
CA VAL A 365 5.22 26.17 1.19
C VAL A 365 4.09 27.08 1.66
N THR A 366 2.92 26.97 1.06
CA THR A 366 1.76 27.79 1.42
C THR A 366 1.07 27.26 2.68
N VAL A 367 0.42 28.16 3.44
CA VAL A 367 -0.37 27.79 4.63
C VAL A 367 -1.52 26.82 4.26
N ASP A 368 -2.20 27.09 3.15
CA ASP A 368 -3.32 26.24 2.71
C ASP A 368 -2.84 24.83 2.33
N ALA A 369 -1.69 24.72 1.66
CA ALA A 369 -1.09 23.42 1.37
C ALA A 369 -0.68 22.68 2.66
N MET A 370 -0.22 23.40 3.70
CA MET A 370 0.10 22.79 4.99
C MET A 370 -1.16 22.31 5.72
N LYS A 371 -2.26 23.10 5.71
CA LYS A 371 -3.56 22.68 6.25
C LYS A 371 -4.07 21.43 5.53
N SER A 372 -4.01 21.42 4.21
CA SER A 372 -4.36 20.25 3.40
C SER A 372 -3.52 19.02 3.73
N ALA A 373 -2.22 19.21 3.90
CA ALA A 373 -1.30 18.13 4.30
C ALA A 373 -1.64 17.57 5.69
N THR A 374 -2.08 18.43 6.64
CA THR A 374 -2.54 17.99 7.96
C THR A 374 -3.76 17.08 7.84
N ILE A 375 -4.79 17.48 7.10
CA ILE A 375 -6.00 16.67 6.88
C ILE A 375 -5.66 15.32 6.24
N LEU A 376 -4.79 15.33 5.21
CA LEU A 376 -4.35 14.10 4.57
C LEU A 376 -3.54 13.21 5.52
N MET A 377 -2.67 13.78 6.37
CA MET A 377 -1.87 13.01 7.30
C MET A 377 -2.73 12.40 8.43
N GLU A 378 -3.73 13.12 8.92
CA GLU A 378 -4.73 12.61 9.86
C GLU A 378 -5.46 11.38 9.28
N PHE A 379 -5.90 11.46 8.02
CA PHE A 379 -6.48 10.32 7.30
C PHE A 379 -5.52 9.12 7.28
N TYR A 380 -4.25 9.29 6.89
CA TYR A 380 -3.31 8.19 6.80
C TYR A 380 -2.91 7.62 8.17
N LEU A 381 -2.84 8.43 9.22
CA LEU A 381 -2.63 7.95 10.60
C LEU A 381 -3.84 7.15 11.08
N GLY A 382 -5.05 7.61 10.80
CA GLY A 382 -6.30 6.90 11.08
C GLY A 382 -6.36 5.54 10.37
N GLU A 383 -6.03 5.50 9.08
CA GLU A 383 -5.94 4.26 8.30
C GLU A 383 -4.86 3.31 8.86
N ALA A 384 -3.70 3.83 9.23
CA ALA A 384 -2.65 3.02 9.83
C ALA A 384 -3.10 2.41 11.18
N LEU A 385 -3.76 3.18 12.04
CA LEU A 385 -4.35 2.69 13.29
C LEU A 385 -5.41 1.63 13.03
N ARG A 386 -6.31 1.88 12.09
CA ARG A 386 -7.35 0.92 11.69
C ARG A 386 -6.74 -0.40 11.21
N LEU A 387 -5.65 -0.33 10.44
CA LEU A 387 -4.97 -1.48 9.88
C LEU A 387 -4.03 -2.19 10.87
N SER A 388 -3.53 -1.49 11.91
CA SER A 388 -2.69 -2.10 12.94
C SER A 388 -3.42 -3.15 13.76
N ASN A 389 -4.73 -3.00 13.89
CA ASN A 389 -5.62 -3.94 14.60
C ASN A 389 -6.00 -5.16 13.76
N VAL A 390 -5.56 -5.25 12.50
CA VAL A 390 -5.78 -6.44 11.66
C VAL A 390 -4.92 -7.57 12.19
N GLN A 391 -5.54 -8.52 12.85
CA GLN A 391 -4.86 -9.79 13.11
C GLN A 391 -4.49 -10.46 11.79
N PRO A 392 -3.32 -11.15 11.70
CA PRO A 392 -3.00 -11.93 10.52
C PRO A 392 -4.20 -12.80 10.18
N LYS A 393 -4.61 -12.83 8.91
CA LYS A 393 -5.48 -13.90 8.42
C LYS A 393 -4.68 -15.19 8.60
N HIS A 394 -4.73 -15.75 9.82
CA HIS A 394 -4.24 -17.09 9.99
C HIS A 394 -5.06 -17.96 9.04
N GLU A 395 -4.40 -18.67 8.17
CA GLU A 395 -5.02 -19.74 7.37
C GLU A 395 -5.88 -20.62 8.29
N GLN A 396 -5.47 -20.74 9.54
CA GLN A 396 -6.19 -21.35 10.64
C GLN A 396 -7.53 -20.68 10.98
N ALA A 397 -7.63 -19.35 10.97
CA ALA A 397 -8.89 -18.65 11.26
C ALA A 397 -9.92 -18.84 10.11
N ASP A 398 -9.46 -18.84 8.86
CA ASP A 398 -10.32 -19.13 7.71
C ASP A 398 -10.80 -20.59 7.72
N LEU A 399 -9.91 -21.53 8.05
CA LEU A 399 -10.24 -22.93 8.21
C LEU A 399 -11.16 -23.17 9.43
N ALA A 400 -10.90 -22.46 10.55
CA ALA A 400 -11.76 -22.50 11.72
C ALA A 400 -13.15 -21.92 11.44
N MET A 401 -13.25 -20.84 10.69
CA MET A 401 -14.54 -20.27 10.24
C MET A 401 -15.29 -21.25 9.34
N MET A 402 -14.60 -21.92 8.42
CA MET A 402 -15.22 -22.97 7.58
C MET A 402 -15.75 -24.13 8.42
N LEU A 403 -14.99 -24.57 9.41
CA LEU A 403 -15.41 -25.61 10.33
C LEU A 403 -16.58 -25.15 11.21
N TRP A 404 -16.50 -23.94 11.74
CA TRP A 404 -17.56 -23.32 12.54
C TRP A 404 -18.89 -23.21 11.77
N THR A 405 -18.83 -22.69 10.53
CA THR A 405 -20.01 -22.58 9.67
C THR A 405 -20.66 -23.94 9.46
N TRP A 406 -19.86 -24.97 9.23
CA TRP A 406 -20.36 -26.34 9.07
C TRP A 406 -20.99 -26.87 10.37
N LEU A 407 -20.37 -26.62 11.54
CA LEU A 407 -20.91 -27.01 12.85
C LEU A 407 -22.24 -26.31 13.16
N ALA A 408 -22.31 -25.00 12.96
CA ALA A 408 -23.51 -24.20 13.17
C ALA A 408 -24.68 -24.62 12.26
N GLN A 409 -24.41 -24.89 10.97
CA GLN A 409 -25.43 -25.37 10.02
C GLN A 409 -26.02 -26.73 10.39
N ARG A 410 -25.28 -27.58 11.11
CA ARG A 410 -25.78 -28.87 11.58
C ARG A 410 -26.71 -28.74 12.76
N GLY A 411 -26.63 -27.71 13.55
CA GLY A 411 -27.49 -27.47 14.73
C GLY A 411 -27.39 -28.58 15.79
N LYS A 412 -26.27 -29.32 15.85
CA LYS A 412 -26.04 -30.38 16.84
C LYS A 412 -25.23 -29.84 18.00
N ARG A 413 -25.74 -30.05 19.22
CA ARG A 413 -25.08 -29.63 20.46
C ARG A 413 -23.72 -30.31 20.66
N TYR A 414 -23.54 -31.55 20.21
CA TYR A 414 -22.29 -32.31 20.38
C TYR A 414 -21.76 -32.79 19.05
N VAL A 415 -20.44 -32.80 18.92
CA VAL A 415 -19.72 -33.32 17.76
C VAL A 415 -18.51 -34.13 18.20
N THR A 416 -18.16 -35.16 17.45
CA THR A 416 -17.00 -36.02 17.71
C THR A 416 -15.97 -35.94 16.60
N LEU A 417 -14.71 -36.22 16.93
CA LEU A 417 -13.63 -36.21 15.92
C LEU A 417 -13.93 -37.13 14.71
N PRO A 418 -14.38 -38.39 14.91
CA PRO A 418 -14.73 -39.27 13.78
C PRO A 418 -15.87 -38.72 12.92
N GLU A 419 -16.86 -38.06 13.53
CA GLU A 419 -17.98 -37.46 12.80
C GLU A 419 -17.49 -36.30 11.91
N MET A 420 -16.63 -35.44 12.41
CA MET A 420 -16.01 -34.35 11.65
C MET A 420 -15.12 -34.90 10.53
N ALA A 421 -14.32 -35.94 10.79
CA ALA A 421 -13.47 -36.57 9.81
C ALA A 421 -14.26 -37.22 8.66
N GLN A 422 -15.45 -37.74 8.96
CA GLN A 422 -16.32 -38.43 7.98
C GLN A 422 -17.17 -37.44 7.18
N PHE A 423 -17.77 -36.44 7.84
CA PHE A 423 -18.80 -35.55 7.26
C PHE A 423 -18.41 -34.10 7.18
N GLY A 424 -17.31 -33.70 7.80
CA GLY A 424 -16.83 -32.34 7.78
C GLY A 424 -16.43 -31.86 6.39
N PRO A 425 -16.11 -30.58 6.23
CA PRO A 425 -15.63 -30.02 4.97
C PRO A 425 -14.43 -30.80 4.43
N ALA A 426 -14.45 -31.16 3.15
CA ALA A 426 -13.48 -32.07 2.55
C ALA A 426 -12.01 -31.69 2.78
N LYS A 427 -11.72 -30.39 2.79
CA LYS A 427 -10.37 -29.83 3.05
C LYS A 427 -9.88 -30.02 4.48
N LEU A 428 -10.78 -30.27 5.46
CA LEU A 428 -10.48 -30.27 6.89
C LEU A 428 -10.47 -31.66 7.52
N ARG A 429 -10.77 -32.74 6.80
CA ARG A 429 -11.04 -34.10 7.33
C ARG A 429 -9.85 -34.80 7.99
N LYS A 430 -8.63 -34.26 7.88
CA LYS A 430 -7.46 -34.81 8.58
C LYS A 430 -7.58 -34.58 10.10
N ALA A 431 -7.45 -35.68 10.88
CA ALA A 431 -7.63 -35.64 12.34
C ALA A 431 -6.75 -34.57 13.04
N GLN A 432 -5.49 -34.40 12.61
CA GLN A 432 -4.59 -33.41 13.16
C GLN A 432 -5.07 -31.97 12.88
N THR A 433 -5.54 -31.69 11.67
CA THR A 433 -6.12 -30.39 11.29
C THR A 433 -7.37 -30.10 12.11
N LEU A 434 -8.26 -31.08 12.27
CA LEU A 434 -9.48 -30.92 13.05
C LEU A 434 -9.19 -30.62 14.52
N ARG A 435 -8.22 -31.32 15.16
CA ARG A 435 -7.82 -31.02 16.54
C ARG A 435 -7.32 -29.60 16.73
N MET A 436 -6.44 -29.18 15.82
CA MET A 436 -5.90 -27.82 15.80
C MET A 436 -7.03 -26.78 15.69
N LEU A 437 -7.97 -26.99 14.76
CA LEU A 437 -9.09 -26.06 14.54
C LEU A 437 -10.09 -26.07 15.71
N MET A 438 -10.32 -27.22 16.32
CA MET A 438 -11.19 -27.32 17.52
C MET A 438 -10.56 -26.61 18.72
N ASN A 439 -9.22 -26.59 18.86
CA ASN A 439 -8.55 -25.78 19.86
C ASN A 439 -8.77 -24.28 19.60
N VAL A 440 -8.59 -23.82 18.35
CA VAL A 440 -8.89 -22.44 17.98
C VAL A 440 -10.33 -22.05 18.29
N LEU A 441 -11.29 -22.91 17.90
CA LEU A 441 -12.71 -22.67 18.22
C LEU A 441 -12.98 -22.66 19.75
N SER A 442 -12.23 -23.43 20.52
CA SER A 442 -12.35 -23.48 21.98
C SER A 442 -11.79 -22.20 22.62
N GLU A 443 -10.66 -21.67 22.16
CA GLU A 443 -10.08 -20.40 22.59
C GLU A 443 -11.02 -19.21 22.31
N HIS A 444 -11.88 -19.34 21.29
CA HIS A 444 -12.90 -18.36 20.94
C HIS A 444 -14.28 -18.63 21.59
N TYR A 445 -14.36 -19.58 22.52
CA TYR A 445 -15.60 -19.94 23.25
C TYR A 445 -16.76 -20.39 22.32
N LEU A 446 -16.45 -20.89 21.13
CA LEU A 446 -17.42 -21.39 20.17
C LEU A 446 -17.70 -22.89 20.36
N VAL A 447 -16.73 -23.62 20.91
CA VAL A 447 -16.84 -25.02 21.31
C VAL A 447 -16.13 -25.22 22.63
N ARG A 448 -16.49 -26.29 23.37
CA ARG A 448 -15.72 -26.72 24.56
C ARG A 448 -15.55 -28.23 24.57
N PRO A 449 -14.41 -28.75 25.03
CA PRO A 449 -14.22 -30.19 25.15
C PRO A 449 -15.18 -30.74 26.21
N VAL A 450 -15.66 -31.97 26.01
CA VAL A 450 -16.46 -32.70 26.98
C VAL A 450 -15.68 -33.88 27.54
N PRO A 451 -16.04 -34.38 28.76
CA PRO A 451 -15.34 -35.51 29.39
C PRO A 451 -15.30 -36.76 28.52
N ASP A 452 -14.22 -37.52 28.69
CA ASP A 452 -14.02 -38.82 28.00
C ASP A 452 -15.21 -39.76 28.17
N GLY A 453 -15.71 -40.29 27.08
CA GLY A 453 -16.80 -41.28 27.08
C GLY A 453 -18.20 -40.69 27.29
N MET A 454 -18.35 -39.38 27.47
CA MET A 454 -19.65 -38.73 27.62
C MET A 454 -20.50 -38.77 26.34
N VAL A 455 -19.85 -38.74 25.20
CA VAL A 455 -20.54 -38.79 23.90
C VAL A 455 -20.29 -40.10 23.19
N GLU A 456 -21.37 -40.72 22.73
CA GLU A 456 -21.32 -41.91 21.91
C GLU A 456 -21.57 -41.61 20.44
N TYR A 457 -20.78 -42.23 19.57
CA TYR A 457 -20.96 -42.13 18.13
C TYR A 457 -20.77 -43.50 17.48
N ASN A 458 -21.78 -43.96 16.75
CA ASN A 458 -21.84 -45.29 16.12
C ASN A 458 -21.62 -46.44 17.13
N GLY A 459 -22.32 -46.41 18.27
CA GLY A 459 -22.28 -47.45 19.31
C GLY A 459 -20.94 -47.50 20.08
N LYS A 460 -20.09 -46.48 19.99
CA LYS A 460 -18.81 -46.43 20.72
C LYS A 460 -18.65 -45.11 21.46
N LYS A 461 -18.30 -45.21 22.74
CA LYS A 461 -17.89 -44.06 23.53
C LYS A 461 -16.66 -43.39 22.92
N ARG A 462 -16.66 -42.03 22.84
CA ARG A 462 -15.61 -41.25 22.20
C ARG A 462 -14.81 -40.46 23.21
N ARG A 463 -13.48 -40.46 23.04
CA ARG A 463 -12.56 -39.69 23.87
C ARG A 463 -12.49 -38.23 23.45
N GLU A 464 -12.61 -37.99 22.14
CA GLU A 464 -12.53 -36.64 21.56
C GLU A 464 -13.90 -36.20 21.08
N ALA A 465 -14.57 -35.42 21.90
CA ALA A 465 -15.86 -34.82 21.61
C ALA A 465 -15.94 -33.42 22.18
N TRP A 466 -16.76 -32.59 21.56
CA TRP A 466 -16.94 -31.18 21.93
C TRP A 466 -18.42 -30.84 21.95
N GLU A 467 -18.77 -29.93 22.87
CA GLU A 467 -20.04 -29.25 22.88
C GLU A 467 -19.91 -28.01 21.99
N VAL A 468 -20.90 -27.78 21.14
CA VAL A 468 -20.97 -26.65 20.20
C VAL A 468 -21.90 -25.60 20.79
N ARG A 469 -21.50 -24.35 20.79
CA ARG A 469 -22.33 -23.22 21.18
C ARG A 469 -23.34 -22.95 20.04
N LEU A 470 -24.64 -23.20 20.31
CA LEU A 470 -25.74 -23.01 19.36
C LEU A 470 -26.45 -21.67 19.59
#